data_2acbb8059fa76c1fb35b5f2b30c190a3
#
_entry.id   2acbb8059fa76c1fb35b5f2b30c190a3
#
_cell.length_a   1.000
_cell.length_b   1.000
_cell.length_c   1.000
_cell.angle_alpha   90.00
_cell.angle_beta   90.00
_cell.angle_gamma   90.00
#
_symmetry.space_group_name_H-M   'P 1'
#
loop_
_entity.id
_entity.type
_entity.pdbx_description
1 polymer ?
#
loop_
_entity_poly.entity_id
_entity_poly.type
_entity_poly.pdbx_seq_one_letter_code
_entity_poly.pdbx_strand_id
1 'polypeptide(L)'
;MLAMETYDGRPGSMTSAITKLSRTPYQAILIAGSGASGVTAAPIIRKSAGGKASRILGTELWNTDSAIGSNAVLNGAWFASVPDNYYRTYATKYRTRFGAAPYRLSTLGYDAVLLTVRIAREWRPGDIFPERRLVAPDGFGGLDGAFRFGRDGIAERALEVQEVKGGTTVTISPAPTGFGG
;
A
#
# COMPACT_ATOMS: atom_id res chain seq x y z
N MET A 1 -11.44 -2.52 17.07
CA MET A 1 -12.34 -2.13 15.95
C MET A 1 -13.74 -1.99 16.50
N LEU A 2 -14.41 -0.83 16.28
CA LEU A 2 -15.75 -0.56 16.82
C LEU A 2 -16.86 -1.19 15.96
N ALA A 3 -16.77 -1.02 14.65
CA ALA A 3 -17.73 -1.53 13.67
C ALA A 3 -17.10 -1.69 12.30
N MET A 4 -17.73 -2.48 11.43
CA MET A 4 -17.33 -2.67 10.03
C MET A 4 -18.60 -2.72 9.19
N GLU A 5 -18.60 -2.00 8.07
CA GLU A 5 -19.68 -2.01 7.08
C GLU A 5 -19.08 -2.27 5.69
N THR A 6 -19.86 -2.90 4.85
CA THR A 6 -19.48 -3.17 3.47
C THR A 6 -20.15 -2.17 2.51
N TYR A 7 -19.47 -1.86 1.41
CA TYR A 7 -20.03 -1.07 0.31
C TYR A 7 -19.64 -1.71 -1.02
N ASP A 8 -20.39 -1.40 -2.05
CA ASP A 8 -20.18 -1.85 -3.42
C ASP A 8 -20.32 -0.68 -4.41
N GLY A 9 -20.27 -0.96 -5.71
CA GLY A 9 -20.37 0.05 -6.78
C GLY A 9 -21.77 0.65 -6.99
N ARG A 10 -22.78 0.25 -6.22
CA ARG A 10 -24.15 0.78 -6.38
C ARG A 10 -24.27 2.20 -5.83
N PRO A 11 -25.02 3.09 -6.49
CA PRO A 11 -25.28 4.42 -6.00
C PRO A 11 -25.82 4.39 -4.54
N GLY A 12 -25.25 5.23 -3.67
CA GLY A 12 -25.68 5.33 -2.27
C GLY A 12 -25.15 4.26 -1.32
N SER A 13 -24.56 3.16 -1.80
CA SER A 13 -24.03 2.10 -0.95
C SER A 13 -22.98 2.62 0.04
N MET A 14 -22.00 3.38 -0.41
CA MET A 14 -20.98 4.01 0.45
C MET A 14 -21.60 5.00 1.44
N THR A 15 -22.55 5.82 1.02
CA THR A 15 -23.26 6.75 1.90
C THR A 15 -24.00 6.01 3.00
N SER A 16 -24.70 4.92 2.65
CA SER A 16 -25.42 4.08 3.61
C SER A 16 -24.46 3.47 4.66
N ALA A 17 -23.33 2.91 4.21
CA ALA A 17 -22.31 2.34 5.10
C ALA A 17 -21.74 3.38 6.07
N ILE A 18 -21.35 4.56 5.56
CA ILE A 18 -20.82 5.65 6.40
C ILE A 18 -21.88 6.17 7.36
N THR A 19 -23.14 6.28 6.94
CA THR A 19 -24.23 6.73 7.82
C THR A 19 -24.44 5.77 8.98
N LYS A 20 -24.38 4.47 8.75
CA LYS A 20 -24.47 3.46 9.81
C LYS A 20 -23.32 3.55 10.80
N LEU A 21 -22.07 3.65 10.30
CA LEU A 21 -20.88 3.81 11.13
C LEU A 21 -20.93 5.08 11.97
N SER A 22 -21.48 6.16 11.43
CA SER A 22 -21.53 7.48 12.08
C SER A 22 -22.53 7.59 13.24
N ARG A 23 -23.28 6.54 13.54
CA ARG A 23 -24.17 6.49 14.72
C ARG A 23 -23.39 6.51 16.03
N THR A 24 -22.15 6.04 16.00
CA THR A 24 -21.23 6.09 17.15
C THR A 24 -20.01 6.90 16.74
N PRO A 25 -19.58 7.90 17.54
CA PRO A 25 -18.36 8.66 17.25
C PRO A 25 -17.11 7.75 17.18
N TYR A 26 -16.21 8.03 16.25
CA TYR A 26 -14.95 7.32 16.10
C TYR A 26 -13.79 8.29 15.80
N GLN A 27 -12.59 7.93 16.21
CA GLN A 27 -11.38 8.73 15.98
C GLN A 27 -10.75 8.48 14.60
N ALA A 28 -10.95 7.30 14.04
CA ALA A 28 -10.41 6.93 12.73
C ALA A 28 -11.37 6.02 11.96
N ILE A 29 -11.32 6.12 10.63
CA ILE A 29 -12.05 5.25 9.72
C ILE A 29 -11.11 4.76 8.62
N LEU A 30 -11.02 3.44 8.45
CA LEU A 30 -10.26 2.80 7.38
C LEU A 30 -11.16 2.57 6.16
N ILE A 31 -10.71 3.06 5.01
CA ILE A 31 -11.32 2.79 3.71
C ILE A 31 -10.53 1.67 3.04
N ALA A 32 -11.04 0.46 3.11
CA ALA A 32 -10.45 -0.72 2.47
C ALA A 32 -10.82 -0.77 0.97
N GLY A 33 -10.22 0.14 0.19
CA GLY A 33 -10.47 0.28 -1.24
C GLY A 33 -9.41 1.14 -1.92
N SER A 34 -9.60 1.42 -3.22
CA SER A 34 -8.70 2.27 -4.00
C SER A 34 -8.71 3.73 -3.55
N GLY A 35 -7.76 4.53 -4.05
CA GLY A 35 -7.74 5.98 -3.85
C GLY A 35 -9.06 6.66 -4.25
N ALA A 36 -9.68 6.23 -5.35
CA ALA A 36 -10.99 6.71 -5.79
C ALA A 36 -12.11 6.46 -4.75
N SER A 37 -12.06 5.33 -4.05
CA SER A 37 -13.00 5.07 -2.93
C SER A 37 -12.78 6.05 -1.78
N GLY A 38 -11.52 6.37 -1.46
CA GLY A 38 -11.17 7.39 -0.48
C GLY A 38 -11.70 8.77 -0.85
N VAL A 39 -11.50 9.19 -2.10
CA VAL A 39 -11.99 10.47 -2.64
C VAL A 39 -13.51 10.56 -2.54
N THR A 40 -14.22 9.48 -2.85
CA THR A 40 -15.69 9.44 -2.75
C THR A 40 -16.17 9.46 -1.30
N ALA A 41 -15.50 8.72 -0.40
CA ALA A 41 -15.89 8.61 1.00
C ALA A 41 -15.61 9.87 1.82
N ALA A 42 -14.48 10.55 1.56
CA ALA A 42 -14.01 11.67 2.39
C ALA A 42 -15.05 12.78 2.62
N PRO A 43 -15.72 13.33 1.59
CA PRO A 43 -16.72 14.38 1.78
C PRO A 43 -17.95 13.87 2.56
N ILE A 44 -18.31 12.61 2.44
CA ILE A 44 -19.44 12.00 3.16
C ILE A 44 -19.07 11.88 4.64
N ILE A 45 -17.86 11.38 4.93
CA ILE A 45 -17.33 11.25 6.30
C ILE A 45 -17.26 12.62 6.98
N ARG A 46 -16.72 13.63 6.30
CA ARG A 46 -16.59 15.00 6.86
C ARG A 46 -17.91 15.68 7.15
N LYS A 47 -19.00 15.29 6.47
CA LYS A 47 -20.36 15.76 6.72
C LYS A 47 -21.08 14.97 7.81
N SER A 48 -20.60 13.78 8.17
CA SER A 48 -21.26 12.91 9.15
C SER A 48 -20.97 13.37 10.58
N ALA A 49 -21.96 13.22 11.49
CA ALA A 49 -21.82 13.64 12.87
C ALA A 49 -20.70 12.89 13.62
N GLY A 50 -20.60 11.58 13.43
CA GLY A 50 -19.61 10.74 14.11
C GLY A 50 -18.19 10.79 13.49
N GLY A 51 -18.07 11.19 12.21
CA GLY A 51 -16.81 11.12 11.46
C GLY A 51 -16.15 12.46 11.14
N LYS A 52 -16.81 13.60 11.43
CA LYS A 52 -16.33 14.93 11.01
C LYS A 52 -14.88 15.22 11.37
N ALA A 53 -14.46 14.87 12.58
CA ALA A 53 -13.11 15.07 13.10
C ALA A 53 -12.21 13.82 13.00
N SER A 54 -12.71 12.71 12.45
CA SER A 54 -11.97 11.45 12.40
C SER A 54 -10.79 11.51 11.42
N ARG A 55 -9.76 10.72 11.71
CA ARG A 55 -8.66 10.46 10.75
C ARG A 55 -9.14 9.47 9.69
N ILE A 56 -9.02 9.83 8.43
CA ILE A 56 -9.27 8.92 7.32
C ILE A 56 -7.99 8.12 7.07
N LEU A 57 -8.13 6.81 7.00
CA LEU A 57 -7.04 5.88 6.76
C LEU A 57 -7.28 5.15 5.43
N GLY A 58 -6.24 5.00 4.64
CA GLY A 58 -6.22 4.25 3.39
C GLY A 58 -5.33 3.02 3.45
N THR A 59 -5.50 2.14 2.48
CA THR A 59 -4.63 0.99 2.26
C THR A 59 -3.53 1.30 1.26
N GLU A 60 -2.61 0.36 1.07
CA GLU A 60 -1.54 0.43 0.05
C GLU A 60 -2.07 0.69 -1.37
N LEU A 61 -3.31 0.31 -1.66
CA LEU A 61 -3.93 0.55 -2.95
C LEU A 61 -3.98 2.04 -3.33
N TRP A 62 -3.90 2.96 -2.35
CA TRP A 62 -3.87 4.39 -2.62
C TRP A 62 -2.56 4.83 -3.27
N ASN A 63 -1.47 4.14 -3.03
CA ASN A 63 -0.16 4.43 -3.65
C ASN A 63 -0.12 4.15 -5.17
N THR A 64 -1.10 3.44 -5.70
CA THR A 64 -1.21 3.20 -7.14
C THR A 64 -1.78 4.39 -7.91
N ASP A 65 -2.39 5.35 -7.21
CA ASP A 65 -2.99 6.56 -7.78
C ASP A 65 -2.01 7.74 -7.64
N SER A 66 -1.37 8.11 -8.74
CA SER A 66 -0.42 9.23 -8.77
C SER A 66 -1.03 10.59 -8.42
N ALA A 67 -2.35 10.73 -8.51
CA ALA A 67 -3.08 11.95 -8.18
C ALA A 67 -3.55 12.02 -6.73
N ILE A 68 -3.33 10.96 -5.92
CA ILE A 68 -3.84 10.90 -4.54
C ILE A 68 -3.39 12.08 -3.70
N GLY A 69 -2.12 12.48 -3.83
CA GLY A 69 -1.53 13.58 -3.07
C GLY A 69 -2.12 14.96 -3.41
N SER A 70 -2.53 15.17 -4.65
CA SER A 70 -3.09 16.45 -5.11
C SER A 70 -4.59 16.59 -4.81
N ASN A 71 -5.25 15.54 -4.32
CA ASN A 71 -6.68 15.56 -4.06
C ASN A 71 -7.01 16.22 -2.72
N ALA A 72 -7.47 17.48 -2.77
CA ALA A 72 -7.72 18.31 -1.60
C ALA A 72 -8.72 17.69 -0.59
N VAL A 73 -9.67 16.84 -1.04
CA VAL A 73 -10.65 16.22 -0.14
C VAL A 73 -10.03 15.20 0.80
N LEU A 74 -8.84 14.69 0.47
CA LEU A 74 -8.08 13.73 1.28
C LEU A 74 -7.04 14.40 2.18
N ASN A 75 -6.93 15.73 2.18
CA ASN A 75 -5.93 16.42 3.01
C ASN A 75 -6.01 15.98 4.47
N GLY A 76 -4.87 15.59 5.04
CA GLY A 76 -4.78 15.01 6.39
C GLY A 76 -5.12 13.51 6.46
N ALA A 77 -5.47 12.83 5.38
CA ALA A 77 -5.62 11.38 5.36
C ALA A 77 -4.25 10.69 5.41
N TRP A 78 -4.20 9.54 6.09
CA TRP A 78 -3.02 8.68 6.15
C TRP A 78 -3.26 7.40 5.38
N PHE A 79 -2.23 6.86 4.77
CA PHE A 79 -2.34 5.55 4.11
C PHE A 79 -1.01 4.79 4.19
N ALA A 80 -1.12 3.47 4.19
CA ALA A 80 0.04 2.60 4.09
C ALA A 80 0.59 2.67 2.66
N SER A 81 1.91 2.69 2.51
CA SER A 81 2.57 2.77 1.21
C SER A 81 3.84 1.94 1.20
N VAL A 82 4.19 1.41 0.06
CA VAL A 82 5.55 0.93 -0.18
C VAL A 82 6.47 2.14 -0.40
N PRO A 83 7.73 2.10 0.07
CA PRO A 83 8.67 3.20 -0.13
C PRO A 83 9.02 3.38 -1.61
N ASP A 84 9.08 4.63 -2.07
CA ASP A 84 9.31 4.96 -3.48
C ASP A 84 10.77 5.17 -3.87
N ASN A 85 11.70 5.09 -2.92
CA ASN A 85 13.10 5.44 -3.14
C ASN A 85 13.74 4.65 -4.30
N TYR A 86 13.62 3.33 -4.27
CA TYR A 86 14.17 2.47 -5.32
C TYR A 86 13.30 2.45 -6.57
N TYR A 87 11.98 2.60 -6.41
CA TYR A 87 11.07 2.69 -7.53
C TYR A 87 11.40 3.86 -8.47
N ARG A 88 11.72 5.04 -7.95
CA ARG A 88 12.11 6.20 -8.77
C ARG A 88 13.32 5.91 -9.66
N THR A 89 14.34 5.26 -9.11
CA THR A 89 15.53 4.85 -9.88
C THR A 89 15.17 3.80 -10.94
N TYR A 90 14.37 2.81 -10.57
CA TYR A 90 13.87 1.79 -11.50
C TYR A 90 13.06 2.43 -12.64
N ALA A 91 12.10 3.30 -12.32
CA ALA A 91 11.24 3.96 -13.31
C ALA A 91 12.04 4.82 -14.29
N THR A 92 13.10 5.51 -13.83
CA THR A 92 14.00 6.27 -14.68
C THR A 92 14.75 5.36 -15.65
N LYS A 93 15.35 4.28 -15.17
CA LYS A 93 16.07 3.31 -16.02
C LYS A 93 15.13 2.63 -17.01
N TYR A 94 13.94 2.27 -16.58
CA TYR A 94 12.92 1.66 -17.43
C TYR A 94 12.51 2.61 -18.57
N ARG A 95 12.22 3.88 -18.25
CA ARG A 95 11.87 4.89 -19.26
C ARG A 95 12.96 5.11 -20.27
N THR A 96 14.22 5.19 -19.82
CA THR A 96 15.38 5.33 -20.73
C THR A 96 15.50 4.17 -21.69
N ARG A 97 15.20 2.94 -21.24
CA ARG A 97 15.34 1.73 -22.06
C ARG A 97 14.14 1.47 -22.99
N PHE A 98 12.93 1.77 -22.54
CA PHE A 98 11.69 1.35 -23.21
C PHE A 98 10.85 2.53 -23.72
N GLY A 99 11.23 3.77 -23.47
CA GLY A 99 10.54 4.97 -23.93
C GLY A 99 9.24 5.30 -23.19
N ALA A 100 8.83 4.49 -22.22
CA ALA A 100 7.59 4.66 -21.46
C ALA A 100 7.80 4.44 -19.95
N ALA A 101 6.93 4.99 -19.13
CA ALA A 101 6.95 4.72 -17.68
C ALA A 101 6.52 3.26 -17.40
N PRO A 102 7.14 2.58 -16.42
CA PRO A 102 6.70 1.25 -16.03
C PRO A 102 5.33 1.32 -15.34
N TYR A 103 4.54 0.26 -15.48
CA TYR A 103 3.37 0.07 -14.63
C TYR A 103 3.82 -0.16 -13.18
N ARG A 104 3.15 0.44 -12.18
CA ARG A 104 3.62 0.41 -10.79
C ARG A 104 3.86 -1.00 -10.27
N LEU A 105 2.97 -1.95 -10.59
CA LEU A 105 3.09 -3.34 -10.15
C LEU A 105 4.19 -4.15 -10.87
N SER A 106 4.88 -3.59 -11.87
CA SER A 106 6.01 -4.25 -12.52
C SER A 106 7.19 -4.50 -11.57
N THR A 107 7.25 -3.77 -10.46
CA THR A 107 8.22 -4.00 -9.38
C THR A 107 8.11 -5.39 -8.78
N LEU A 108 6.91 -5.97 -8.69
CA LEU A 108 6.72 -7.33 -8.18
C LEU A 108 7.43 -8.37 -9.06
N GLY A 109 7.34 -8.21 -10.40
CA GLY A 109 8.05 -9.08 -11.33
C GLY A 109 9.57 -8.90 -11.23
N TYR A 110 10.04 -7.67 -11.09
CA TYR A 110 11.45 -7.37 -10.89
C TYR A 110 11.98 -8.02 -9.59
N ASP A 111 11.28 -7.83 -8.49
CA ASP A 111 11.65 -8.39 -7.18
C ASP A 111 11.62 -9.92 -7.19
N ALA A 112 10.66 -10.55 -7.89
CA ALA A 112 10.61 -12.00 -8.05
C ALA A 112 11.84 -12.55 -8.77
N VAL A 113 12.32 -11.86 -9.82
CA VAL A 113 13.55 -12.24 -10.52
C VAL A 113 14.77 -12.07 -9.61
N LEU A 114 14.89 -10.95 -8.90
CA LEU A 114 16.00 -10.73 -7.97
C LEU A 114 16.03 -11.77 -6.85
N LEU A 115 14.88 -12.11 -6.29
CA LEU A 115 14.74 -13.15 -5.28
C LEU A 115 15.19 -14.51 -5.81
N THR A 116 14.70 -14.89 -7.00
CA THR A 116 15.10 -16.14 -7.65
C THR A 116 16.59 -16.19 -7.89
N VAL A 117 17.20 -15.13 -8.41
CA VAL A 117 18.65 -15.03 -8.62
C VAL A 117 19.41 -15.16 -7.29
N ARG A 118 18.94 -14.51 -6.22
CA ARG A 118 19.56 -14.62 -4.89
C ARG A 118 19.56 -16.05 -4.37
N ILE A 119 18.43 -16.76 -4.51
CA ILE A 119 18.30 -18.16 -4.09
C ILE A 119 19.16 -19.06 -4.98
N ALA A 120 19.18 -18.81 -6.30
CA ALA A 120 19.91 -19.61 -7.26
C ALA A 120 21.44 -19.56 -7.11
N ARG A 121 22.01 -18.54 -6.44
CA ARG A 121 23.47 -18.46 -6.22
C ARG A 121 24.07 -19.69 -5.53
N GLU A 122 23.29 -20.36 -4.71
CA GLU A 122 23.71 -21.56 -3.97
C GLU A 122 22.93 -22.81 -4.38
N TRP A 123 22.13 -22.72 -5.45
CA TRP A 123 21.38 -23.84 -6.01
C TRP A 123 22.20 -24.50 -7.11
N ARG A 124 22.45 -25.81 -6.97
CA ARG A 124 23.21 -26.56 -7.96
C ARG A 124 22.32 -27.03 -9.10
N PRO A 125 22.78 -27.00 -10.36
CA PRO A 125 22.05 -27.57 -11.48
C PRO A 125 21.70 -29.03 -11.22
N GLY A 126 20.42 -29.40 -11.41
CA GLY A 126 19.93 -30.76 -11.18
C GLY A 126 19.32 -30.98 -9.78
N ASP A 127 19.58 -30.12 -8.81
CA ASP A 127 18.93 -30.18 -7.50
C ASP A 127 17.50 -29.66 -7.54
N ILE A 128 16.68 -30.06 -6.56
CA ILE A 128 15.35 -29.52 -6.35
C ILE A 128 15.49 -28.07 -5.88
N PHE A 129 14.62 -27.18 -6.38
CA PHE A 129 14.60 -25.77 -5.96
C PHE A 129 14.49 -25.64 -4.44
N PRO A 130 15.35 -24.85 -3.79
CA PRO A 130 15.41 -24.78 -2.33
C PRO A 130 14.32 -23.88 -1.73
N GLU A 131 13.07 -24.32 -1.79
CA GLU A 131 11.86 -23.58 -1.34
C GLU A 131 11.97 -23.03 0.10
N ARG A 132 12.67 -23.77 0.97
CA ARG A 132 12.87 -23.34 2.37
C ARG A 132 13.54 -21.97 2.48
N ARG A 133 14.29 -21.55 1.46
CA ARG A 133 14.92 -20.22 1.42
C ARG A 133 13.95 -19.08 1.16
N LEU A 134 12.78 -19.38 0.57
CA LEU A 134 11.72 -18.38 0.38
C LEU A 134 11.19 -17.84 1.72
N VAL A 135 11.15 -18.70 2.75
CA VAL A 135 10.63 -18.34 4.08
C VAL A 135 11.73 -17.92 5.06
N ALA A 136 12.80 -17.30 4.56
CA ALA A 136 13.87 -16.77 5.39
C ALA A 136 13.31 -15.72 6.37
N PRO A 137 13.57 -15.84 7.70
CA PRO A 137 12.98 -14.95 8.71
C PRO A 137 13.40 -13.49 8.55
N ASP A 138 14.64 -13.25 8.08
CA ASP A 138 15.17 -11.90 7.82
C ASP A 138 14.55 -11.25 6.59
N GLY A 139 13.84 -12.04 5.75
CA GLY A 139 13.22 -11.57 4.53
C GLY A 139 14.21 -11.14 3.43
N PHE A 140 13.72 -10.32 2.52
CA PHE A 140 14.44 -9.88 1.32
C PHE A 140 14.24 -8.38 1.12
N GLY A 141 15.23 -7.69 0.60
CA GLY A 141 15.11 -6.31 0.12
C GLY A 141 14.70 -6.30 -1.35
N GLY A 142 13.66 -5.56 -1.68
CA GLY A 142 13.17 -5.35 -3.04
C GLY A 142 13.05 -3.87 -3.40
N LEU A 143 12.53 -3.61 -4.60
CA LEU A 143 12.27 -2.24 -5.08
C LEU A 143 11.19 -1.53 -4.23
N ASP A 144 10.25 -2.31 -3.70
CA ASP A 144 9.17 -1.84 -2.85
C ASP A 144 9.46 -2.07 -1.35
N GLY A 145 10.75 -2.00 -0.96
CA GLY A 145 11.18 -2.19 0.42
C GLY A 145 11.38 -3.64 0.82
N ALA A 146 11.52 -3.89 2.11
CA ALA A 146 11.71 -5.23 2.65
C ALA A 146 10.40 -6.04 2.59
N PHE A 147 10.53 -7.34 2.27
CA PHE A 147 9.42 -8.30 2.29
C PHE A 147 9.91 -9.68 2.73
N ARG A 148 9.00 -10.50 3.25
CA ARG A 148 9.24 -11.91 3.55
C ARG A 148 7.99 -12.72 3.26
N PHE A 149 8.16 -14.03 3.12
CA PHE A 149 7.02 -14.96 2.98
C PHE A 149 6.81 -15.73 4.28
N GLY A 150 5.56 -15.82 4.71
CA GLY A 150 5.12 -16.75 5.74
C GLY A 150 5.11 -18.19 5.19
N ARG A 151 5.03 -19.16 6.11
CA ARG A 151 4.90 -20.59 5.75
C ARG A 151 3.58 -20.93 5.08
N ASP A 152 2.60 -20.04 5.19
CA ASP A 152 1.29 -20.07 4.53
C ASP A 152 1.34 -19.51 3.10
N GLY A 153 2.51 -19.07 2.62
CA GLY A 153 2.70 -18.48 1.30
C GLY A 153 2.27 -17.02 1.20
N ILE A 154 1.82 -16.41 2.31
CA ILE A 154 1.44 -15.00 2.34
C ILE A 154 2.69 -14.12 2.50
N ALA A 155 2.80 -13.08 1.67
CA ALA A 155 3.87 -12.12 1.79
C ALA A 155 3.55 -11.05 2.84
N GLU A 156 4.48 -10.82 3.76
CA GLU A 156 4.51 -9.64 4.61
C GLU A 156 5.46 -8.60 3.99
N ARG A 157 5.06 -7.33 4.01
CA ARG A 157 5.85 -6.23 3.47
C ARG A 157 6.01 -5.12 4.50
N ALA A 158 7.21 -4.57 4.60
CA ALA A 158 7.49 -3.40 5.39
C ALA A 158 6.93 -2.17 4.68
N LEU A 159 5.93 -1.53 5.29
CA LEU A 159 5.24 -0.37 4.72
C LEU A 159 5.61 0.89 5.50
N GLU A 160 5.67 2.01 4.80
CA GLU A 160 5.69 3.34 5.40
C GLU A 160 4.27 3.87 5.56
N VAL A 161 4.11 4.92 6.36
CA VAL A 161 2.86 5.68 6.44
C VAL A 161 3.06 7.03 5.78
N GLN A 162 2.19 7.34 4.84
CA GLN A 162 2.15 8.64 4.17
C GLN A 162 0.92 9.44 4.60
N GLU A 163 1.06 10.77 4.62
CA GLU A 163 -0.01 11.73 4.81
C GLU A 163 -0.23 12.53 3.52
N VAL A 164 -1.49 12.71 3.13
CA VAL A 164 -1.87 13.67 2.08
C VAL A 164 -1.80 15.07 2.65
N LYS A 165 -0.88 15.92 2.17
CA LYS A 165 -0.62 17.24 2.73
C LYS A 165 -0.12 18.23 1.69
N GLY A 166 -0.79 19.38 1.59
CA GLY A 166 -0.31 20.49 0.77
C GLY A 166 -0.20 20.18 -0.73
N GLY A 167 -1.08 19.33 -1.27
CA GLY A 167 -1.09 18.98 -2.70
C GLY A 167 -0.13 17.83 -3.07
N THR A 168 0.47 17.17 -2.09
CA THR A 168 1.40 16.06 -2.27
C THR A 168 1.19 14.99 -1.19
N THR A 169 2.01 13.95 -1.19
CA THR A 169 2.12 13.00 -0.09
C THR A 169 3.45 13.16 0.64
N VAL A 170 3.45 13.01 1.96
CA VAL A 170 4.63 13.13 2.82
C VAL A 170 4.75 11.89 3.68
N THR A 171 5.92 11.26 3.71
CA THR A 171 6.17 10.15 4.63
C THR A 171 6.24 10.66 6.07
N ILE A 172 5.35 10.17 6.92
CA ILE A 172 5.29 10.52 8.36
C ILE A 172 5.85 9.42 9.25
N SER A 173 5.93 8.19 8.76
CA SER A 173 6.58 7.05 9.41
C SER A 173 7.28 6.22 8.34
N PRO A 174 8.62 6.20 8.29
CA PRO A 174 9.34 5.44 7.27
C PRO A 174 9.15 3.93 7.45
N ALA A 175 9.24 3.20 6.34
CA ALA A 175 9.21 1.75 6.37
C ALA A 175 10.42 1.18 7.11
N PRO A 176 10.25 0.11 7.90
CA PRO A 176 11.38 -0.65 8.45
C PRO A 176 12.28 -1.18 7.33
N THR A 177 13.60 -1.23 7.58
CA THR A 177 14.58 -1.72 6.60
C THR A 177 14.68 -3.24 6.54
N GLY A 178 14.00 -3.95 7.44
CA GLY A 178 13.98 -5.40 7.54
C GLY A 178 12.98 -5.88 8.58
N PHE A 179 12.97 -7.19 8.84
CA PHE A 179 12.08 -7.86 9.81
C PHE A 179 12.82 -8.36 11.06
N GLY A 180 14.11 -8.13 11.15
CA GLY A 180 14.90 -8.37 12.37
C GLY A 180 14.75 -7.17 13.29
N GLY A 181 14.10 -7.35 14.43
CA GLY A 181 14.11 -6.44 15.57
C GLY A 181 15.09 -6.93 16.60
#